data_538480196fa765572b4eb915a26f49f0
#
_entry.id   538480196fa765572b4eb915a26f49f0
#
_cell.length_a   1.000
_cell.length_b   1.000
_cell.length_c   1.000
_cell.angle_alpha   90.00
_cell.angle_beta   90.00
_cell.angle_gamma   90.00
#
_symmetry.space_group_name_H-M   'P 1'
#
loop_
_entity.id
_entity.type
_entity.pdbx_description
1 polymer ?
#
loop_
_entity_poly.entity_id
_entity_poly.type
_entity_poly.pdbx_seq_one_letter_code
_entity_poly.pdbx_strand_id
1 'polypeptide(L)' 'MPLTHYTVGYHDTDFHKYEICEYAVDAYNAIQHSKEDVPYLMEHPHFIDYCVNEEVNNISKLMAAGIPMGH' A
#
# COMPACT_ATOMS: atom_id res chain seq x y z
N MET A 1 -3.44 -1.50 -19.70
CA MET A 1 -3.18 -2.45 -18.62
C MET A 1 -4.08 -2.12 -17.44
N PRO A 2 -4.66 -3.12 -16.80
CA PRO A 2 -5.51 -2.85 -15.64
C PRO A 2 -4.67 -2.31 -14.51
N LEU A 3 -5.27 -1.42 -13.73
CA LEU A 3 -4.62 -0.86 -12.56
C LEU A 3 -4.95 -1.73 -11.35
N THR A 4 -3.96 -1.93 -10.52
CA THR A 4 -4.11 -2.68 -9.29
C THR A 4 -4.15 -1.69 -8.12
N HIS A 5 -4.95 -1.99 -7.13
CA HIS A 5 -5.07 -1.17 -5.94
C HIS A 5 -3.94 -1.50 -4.96
N TYR A 6 -3.18 -0.49 -4.60
CA TYR A 6 -2.11 -0.62 -3.62
C TYR A 6 -2.37 0.30 -2.45
N THR A 7 -1.93 -0.12 -1.28
CA THR A 7 -1.91 0.73 -0.10
C THR A 7 -0.44 1.02 0.23
N VAL A 8 -0.11 2.30 0.26
CA VAL A 8 1.25 2.73 0.60
C VAL A 8 1.21 3.31 2.00
N GLY A 9 1.98 2.71 2.90
CA GLY A 9 2.08 3.16 4.27
C GLY A 9 3.37 3.94 4.48
N TYR A 10 3.27 5.03 5.21
CA TYR A 10 4.43 5.86 5.52
C TYR A 10 4.27 6.51 6.90
N HIS A 11 5.32 7.14 7.37
CA HIS A 11 5.28 7.84 8.65
C HIS A 11 5.94 9.20 8.51
N ASP A 12 5.71 10.07 9.50
CA ASP A 12 6.36 11.38 9.55
C ASP A 12 7.49 11.37 10.59
N THR A 13 8.07 12.54 10.86
CA THR A 13 9.16 12.68 11.81
C THR A 13 8.73 12.40 13.25
N ASP A 14 7.43 12.49 13.52
CA ASP A 14 6.89 12.20 14.84
C ASP A 14 6.40 10.76 14.95
N PHE A 15 6.68 9.95 13.93
CA PHE A 15 6.29 8.55 13.85
C PHE A 15 4.79 8.33 13.79
N HIS A 16 4.05 9.35 13.38
CA HIS A 16 2.63 9.17 13.06
C HIS A 16 2.54 8.40 11.75
N LYS A 17 1.72 7.36 11.75
CA LYS A 17 1.58 6.47 10.60
C LYS A 17 0.39 6.86 9.76
N TYR A 18 0.58 6.81 8.45
CA TYR A 18 -0.44 7.16 7.48
C TYR A 18 -0.50 6.11 6.40
N GLU A 19 -1.65 6.00 5.76
CA GLU A 19 -1.82 5.12 4.62
C GLU A 19 -2.56 5.87 3.53
N ILE A 20 -2.13 5.65 2.28
CA ILE A 20 -2.81 6.22 1.11
C ILE A 20 -3.06 5.11 0.10
N CYS A 21 -4.11 5.26 -0.69
CA CYS A 21 -4.46 4.32 -1.73
C CYS A 21 -3.92 4.81 -3.07
N GLU A 22 -3.30 3.91 -3.81
CA GLU A 22 -2.78 4.22 -5.13
C GLU A 22 -3.19 3.14 -6.12
N TYR A 23 -3.53 3.56 -7.34
CA TYR A 23 -3.82 2.62 -8.42
C TYR A 23 -2.67 2.69 -9.42
N ALA A 24 -2.05 1.55 -9.67
CA ALA A 24 -0.88 1.49 -10.54
C ALA A 24 -0.76 0.11 -11.17
N VAL A 25 0.12 0.01 -12.17
CA VAL A 25 0.35 -1.26 -12.84
C VAL A 25 1.23 -2.21 -12.02
N ASP A 26 2.01 -1.65 -11.11
CA ASP A 26 2.85 -2.45 -10.22
C ASP A 26 3.22 -1.62 -8.97
N ALA A 27 3.87 -2.27 -8.02
CA ALA A 27 4.22 -1.63 -6.74
C ALA A 27 5.18 -0.45 -6.94
N TYR A 28 6.12 -0.58 -7.87
CA TYR A 28 7.06 0.50 -8.13
C TYR A 28 6.33 1.77 -8.55
N ASN A 29 5.38 1.64 -9.49
CA ASN A 29 4.59 2.77 -9.95
C ASN A 29 3.68 3.31 -8.85
N ALA A 30 3.15 2.43 -8.01
CA ALA A 30 2.34 2.87 -6.88
C ALA A 30 3.16 3.77 -5.95
N ILE A 31 4.39 3.39 -5.68
CA ILE A 31 5.28 4.20 -4.84
C ILE A 31 5.60 5.53 -5.52
N GLN A 32 5.83 5.52 -6.83
CA GLN A 32 6.09 6.77 -7.55
C GLN A 32 4.87 7.69 -7.50
N HIS A 33 3.67 7.13 -7.67
CA HIS A 33 2.44 7.92 -7.59
C HIS A 33 2.25 8.49 -6.19
N SER A 34 2.60 7.74 -5.16
CA SER A 34 2.47 8.23 -3.78
C SER A 34 3.37 9.43 -3.54
N LYS A 35 4.56 9.44 -4.13
CA LYS A 35 5.47 10.58 -4.02
C LYS A 35 4.92 11.80 -4.72
N GLU A 36 4.16 11.60 -5.81
CA GLU A 36 3.53 12.71 -6.53
C GLU A 36 2.34 13.26 -5.75
N ASP A 37 1.58 12.39 -5.12
CA ASP A 37 0.39 12.77 -4.36
C ASP A 37 0.73 13.38 -3.01
N VAL A 38 1.83 12.95 -2.41
CA VAL A 38 2.27 13.43 -1.11
C VAL A 38 3.66 14.04 -1.26
N PRO A 39 3.75 15.35 -1.45
CA PRO A 39 5.05 16.02 -1.66
C PRO A 39 6.08 15.73 -0.58
N TYR A 40 5.61 15.51 0.63
CA TYR A 40 6.47 15.13 1.74
C TYR A 40 7.28 13.86 1.42
N LEU A 41 6.65 12.90 0.77
CA LEU A 41 7.30 11.64 0.40
C LEU A 41 8.30 11.83 -0.75
N MET A 42 8.07 12.83 -1.60
CA MET A 42 9.01 13.14 -2.67
C MET A 42 10.34 13.57 -2.08
N GLU A 43 10.29 14.35 -0.99
CA GLU A 43 11.49 14.83 -0.31
C GLU A 43 12.06 13.80 0.67
N HIS A 44 11.21 12.91 1.18
CA HIS A 44 11.60 11.94 2.19
C HIS A 44 11.13 10.53 1.82
N PRO A 45 11.63 9.97 0.71
CA PRO A 45 11.16 8.65 0.25
C PRO A 45 11.47 7.52 1.24
N HIS A 46 12.44 7.71 2.11
CA HIS A 46 12.80 6.71 3.12
C HIS A 46 11.75 6.57 4.21
N PHE A 47 10.76 7.46 4.27
CA PHE A 47 9.67 7.36 5.23
C PHE A 47 8.56 6.43 4.75
N ILE A 48 8.65 5.91 3.53
CA ILE A 48 7.71 4.89 3.06
C ILE A 48 8.04 3.58 3.76
N ASP A 49 7.06 3.03 4.47
CA ASP A 49 7.24 1.82 5.25
C ASP A 49 6.91 0.55 4.47
N TYR A 50 5.85 0.62 3.65
CA TYR A 50 5.41 -0.56 2.90
C TYR A 50 4.50 -0.17 1.75
N CYS A 51 4.35 -1.12 0.83
CA CYS A 51 3.41 -0.99 -0.28
C CYS A 51 2.75 -2.35 -0.45
N VAL A 52 1.46 -2.42 -0.18
CA VAL A 52 0.70 -3.67 -0.18
C VAL A 52 -0.21 -3.74 -1.39
N ASN A 53 -0.13 -4.85 -2.11
CA ASN A 53 -1.07 -5.14 -3.19
C ASN A 53 -2.36 -5.60 -2.56
N GLU A 54 -3.38 -4.75 -2.56
CA GLU A 54 -4.62 -5.03 -1.87
C GLU A 54 -5.41 -6.17 -2.51
N GLU A 55 -5.26 -6.40 -3.79
CA GLU A 55 -5.93 -7.51 -4.44
C GLU A 55 -5.41 -8.84 -3.91
N VAL A 56 -4.10 -8.99 -3.83
CA VAL A 56 -3.49 -10.19 -3.28
C VAL A 56 -3.80 -10.30 -1.80
N ASN A 57 -3.73 -9.18 -1.08
CA ASN A 57 -4.02 -9.16 0.35
C ASN A 57 -5.46 -9.56 0.63
N ASN A 58 -6.41 -9.07 -0.19
CA ASN A 58 -7.82 -9.41 -0.06
C ASN A 58 -8.06 -10.90 -0.34
N ILE A 59 -7.39 -11.44 -1.35
CA ILE A 59 -7.50 -12.85 -1.65
C ILE A 59 -7.02 -13.69 -0.47
N SER A 60 -5.90 -13.30 0.12
CA SER A 60 -5.35 -13.98 1.29
C SER A 60 -6.33 -13.92 2.47
N LYS A 61 -6.93 -12.77 2.69
CA LYS A 61 -7.92 -12.60 3.76
C LYS A 61 -9.15 -13.44 3.52
N LEU A 62 -9.63 -13.47 2.27
CA LEU A 62 -10.80 -14.26 1.91
C LEU A 62 -10.53 -15.75 2.09
N MET A 63 -9.36 -16.19 1.69
CA MET A 63 -9.00 -17.59 1.85
C MET A 63 -8.91 -17.97 3.33
N ALA A 64 -8.32 -17.11 4.13
CA ALA A 64 -8.21 -17.34 5.56
C ALA A 64 -9.58 -17.36 6.22
N ALA A 65 -10.45 -16.43 5.82
CA ALA A 65 -11.79 -16.35 6.39
C ALA A 65 -12.70 -17.44 5.85
N GLY A 66 -12.51 -17.83 4.59
CA GLY A 66 -13.34 -18.82 3.94
C GLY A 66 -12.99 -20.25 4.32
N ILE A 67 -11.81 -20.49 4.78
CA ILE A 67 -11.41 -21.80 5.26
C ILE A 67 -11.99 -21.96 6.65
N PRO A 68 -12.84 -22.94 6.85
CA PRO A 68 -13.43 -23.15 8.18
C PRO A 68 -12.38 -23.72 9.11
N MET A 69 -11.38 -23.00 9.33
CA MET A 69 -10.19 -23.37 10.08
C MET A 69 -10.46 -24.01 11.43
N GLY A 70 -11.56 -24.62 11.54
CA GLY A 70 -11.92 -25.18 12.81
C GLY A 70 -12.28 -24.11 13.81
N HIS A 71 -12.58 -22.97 13.33
CA HIS A 71 -13.02 -21.89 14.23
C HIS A 71 -14.31 -21.31 13.77
#